data_9aed484a2a212e08e93ba9c97ea07ef1
#
_entry.id   9aed484a2a212e08e93ba9c97ea07ef1
#
_cell.length_a   1.000
_cell.length_b   1.000
_cell.length_c   1.000
_cell.angle_alpha   90.00
_cell.angle_beta   90.00
_cell.angle_gamma   90.00
#
_symmetry.space_group_name_H-M   'P 1'
#
loop_
_entity.id
_entity.type
_entity.pdbx_description
1 polymer ?
#
loop_
_entity_poly.entity_id
_entity_poly.type
_entity_poly.pdbx_seq_one_letter_code
_entity_poly.pdbx_strand_id
1 'polypeptide(L)'
;MPEPKRIGVSIELKPHAYDPAANPELFEGVLARRMMAFVIDLVILSIPVVFLALFVVASTIATLGLAGIIFALLSPLFWPLIVIWALCYYGMGFGSAASATIGMRVMELEMRTWYGAPAYFVLGAVHATVYWLTVSFLTPFILLVGLFNDRRRLLHDMLVGTVVINNPTRAEAIRNSRWRQ
;
A
#
# COMPACT_ATOMS: atom_id res chain seq x y z
N MET A 1 36.30 -40.87 12.65
CA MET A 1 34.93 -41.25 12.34
C MET A 1 34.30 -40.03 11.70
N PRO A 2 33.74 -40.08 10.48
CA PRO A 2 33.06 -38.93 9.87
C PRO A 2 31.74 -38.72 10.63
N GLU A 3 31.46 -37.45 10.98
CA GLU A 3 30.20 -37.07 11.59
C GLU A 3 29.00 -37.39 10.67
N PRO A 4 27.89 -37.90 11.24
CA PRO A 4 26.70 -38.19 10.46
C PRO A 4 26.13 -36.88 9.89
N LYS A 5 26.03 -36.82 8.58
CA LYS A 5 25.39 -35.71 7.84
C LYS A 5 23.95 -35.58 8.29
N ARG A 6 23.66 -34.66 9.19
CA ARG A 6 22.28 -34.37 9.63
C ARG A 6 21.54 -33.73 8.46
N ILE A 7 20.66 -34.48 7.80
CA ILE A 7 19.65 -33.96 6.90
C ILE A 7 18.54 -33.38 7.80
N GLY A 8 18.75 -32.17 8.27
CA GLY A 8 17.74 -31.43 8.98
C GLY A 8 17.30 -30.28 8.08
N VAL A 9 16.02 -30.18 7.76
CA VAL A 9 15.43 -28.94 7.22
C VAL A 9 15.46 -27.94 8.37
N SER A 10 16.55 -27.16 8.47
CA SER A 10 16.57 -26.01 9.37
C SER A 10 15.68 -24.94 8.75
N ILE A 11 14.48 -24.76 9.27
CA ILE A 11 13.68 -23.57 9.02
C ILE A 11 14.39 -22.43 9.76
N GLU A 12 15.37 -21.80 9.11
CA GLU A 12 15.93 -20.54 9.58
C GLU A 12 14.83 -19.48 9.46
N LEU A 13 14.19 -19.17 10.56
CA LEU A 13 13.36 -17.97 10.71
C LEU A 13 14.31 -16.77 10.68
N LYS A 14 14.58 -16.25 9.48
CA LYS A 14 15.39 -15.04 9.32
C LYS A 14 14.71 -13.88 10.08
N PRO A 15 15.46 -13.14 10.91
CA PRO A 15 14.91 -11.99 11.60
C PRO A 15 14.43 -10.94 10.61
N HIS A 16 13.52 -10.06 11.04
CA HIS A 16 13.07 -8.92 10.25
C HIS A 16 14.26 -8.03 9.89
N ALA A 17 14.34 -7.60 8.61
CA ALA A 17 15.47 -6.79 8.12
C ALA A 17 15.63 -5.44 8.85
N TYR A 18 14.54 -4.93 9.44
CA TYR A 18 14.51 -3.62 10.10
C TYR A 18 14.15 -3.77 11.58
N ASP A 19 15.08 -3.36 12.45
CA ASP A 19 14.88 -3.31 13.90
C ASP A 19 14.52 -1.88 14.32
N PRO A 20 13.35 -1.64 14.94
CA PRO A 20 12.95 -0.32 15.42
C PRO A 20 13.86 0.25 16.52
N ALA A 21 14.48 -0.62 17.32
CA ALA A 21 15.42 -0.18 18.35
C ALA A 21 16.74 0.33 17.76
N ALA A 22 17.21 -0.32 16.67
CA ALA A 22 18.44 0.07 15.99
C ALA A 22 18.23 1.24 14.99
N ASN A 23 17.04 1.31 14.37
CA ASN A 23 16.73 2.27 13.32
C ASN A 23 15.36 2.94 13.54
N PRO A 24 15.19 3.69 14.65
CA PRO A 24 13.89 4.30 14.98
C PRO A 24 13.43 5.34 13.93
N GLU A 25 14.35 5.98 13.22
CA GLU A 25 14.05 6.95 12.15
C GLU A 25 13.27 6.34 10.98
N LEU A 26 13.35 5.03 10.76
CA LEU A 26 12.58 4.35 9.73
C LEU A 26 11.08 4.29 10.05
N PHE A 27 10.72 4.37 11.32
CA PHE A 27 9.33 4.18 11.79
C PHE A 27 8.69 5.45 12.36
N GLU A 28 9.47 6.53 12.50
CA GLU A 28 9.00 7.79 13.09
C GLU A 28 7.97 8.46 12.18
N GLY A 29 6.77 8.70 12.73
CA GLY A 29 5.67 9.36 12.03
C GLY A 29 5.06 8.59 10.87
N VAL A 30 5.46 7.33 10.64
CA VAL A 30 5.01 6.52 9.49
C VAL A 30 3.49 6.36 9.45
N LEU A 31 2.82 6.13 10.60
CA LEU A 31 1.38 5.89 10.61
C LEU A 31 0.58 7.10 10.10
N ALA A 32 0.88 8.31 10.59
CA ALA A 32 0.21 9.53 10.13
C ALA A 32 0.48 9.80 8.64
N ARG A 33 1.73 9.58 8.20
CA ARG A 33 2.12 9.73 6.79
C ARG A 33 1.44 8.72 5.88
N ARG A 34 1.22 7.48 6.32
CA ARG A 34 0.44 6.47 5.59
C ARG A 34 -1.01 6.91 5.42
N MET A 35 -1.62 7.53 6.45
CA MET A 35 -2.97 8.09 6.33
C MET A 35 -3.05 9.19 5.29
N MET A 36 -2.07 10.11 5.29
CA MET A 36 -2.01 11.18 4.27
C MET A 36 -1.72 10.62 2.87
N ALA A 37 -0.80 9.66 2.74
CA ALA A 37 -0.53 8.97 1.50
C ALA A 37 -1.79 8.30 0.94
N PHE A 38 -2.56 7.62 1.78
CA PHE A 38 -3.83 7.00 1.39
C PHE A 38 -4.83 8.03 0.88
N VAL A 39 -4.97 9.19 1.54
CA VAL A 39 -5.87 10.26 1.06
C VAL A 39 -5.45 10.76 -0.32
N ILE A 40 -4.15 10.98 -0.53
CA ILE A 40 -3.61 11.40 -1.84
C ILE A 40 -3.90 10.33 -2.91
N ASP A 41 -3.63 9.06 -2.60
CA ASP A 41 -3.89 7.95 -3.52
C ASP A 41 -5.39 7.80 -3.83
N LEU A 42 -6.27 8.01 -2.84
CA LEU A 42 -7.71 7.98 -3.03
C LEU A 42 -8.18 9.09 -3.99
N VAL A 43 -7.63 10.30 -3.85
CA VAL A 43 -7.92 11.40 -4.78
C VAL A 43 -7.48 11.02 -6.19
N ILE A 44 -6.25 10.50 -6.38
CA ILE A 44 -5.73 10.10 -7.70
C ILE A 44 -6.61 8.99 -8.31
N LEU A 45 -6.97 7.98 -7.53
CA LEU A 45 -7.83 6.87 -7.98
C LEU A 45 -9.24 7.34 -8.36
N SER A 46 -9.75 8.38 -7.69
CA SER A 46 -11.08 8.92 -7.98
C SER A 46 -11.15 9.73 -9.28
N ILE A 47 -10.04 10.27 -9.78
CA ILE A 47 -10.02 11.14 -10.96
C ILE A 47 -10.72 10.49 -12.17
N PRO A 48 -10.32 9.31 -12.68
CA PRO A 48 -10.97 8.72 -13.84
C PRO A 48 -12.43 8.33 -13.56
N VAL A 49 -12.76 7.95 -12.33
CA VAL A 49 -14.14 7.61 -11.93
C VAL A 49 -15.04 8.85 -11.97
N VAL A 50 -14.55 10.00 -11.46
CA VAL A 50 -15.27 11.28 -11.51
C VAL A 50 -15.45 11.73 -12.96
N PHE A 51 -14.40 11.66 -13.80
CA PHE A 51 -14.52 12.00 -15.22
C PHE A 51 -15.53 11.10 -15.94
N LEU A 52 -15.53 9.79 -15.67
CA LEU A 52 -16.51 8.87 -16.22
C LEU A 52 -17.92 9.24 -15.77
N ALA A 53 -18.13 9.52 -14.50
CA ALA A 53 -19.43 9.93 -13.96
C ALA A 53 -19.95 11.22 -14.63
N LEU A 54 -19.08 12.23 -14.76
CA LEU A 54 -19.44 13.48 -15.44
C LEU A 54 -19.79 13.24 -16.92
N PHE A 55 -19.02 12.39 -17.61
CA PHE A 55 -19.28 12.02 -18.99
C PHE A 55 -20.63 11.30 -19.15
N VAL A 56 -20.96 10.37 -18.25
CA VAL A 56 -22.25 9.66 -18.23
C VAL A 56 -23.40 10.68 -18.05
N VAL A 57 -23.28 11.58 -17.08
CA VAL A 57 -24.31 12.59 -16.81
C VAL A 57 -24.49 13.52 -18.01
N ALA A 58 -23.39 14.07 -18.53
CA ALA A 58 -23.46 15.02 -19.66
C ALA A 58 -24.05 14.39 -20.92
N SER A 59 -23.63 13.16 -21.26
CA SER A 59 -24.16 12.42 -22.41
C SER A 59 -25.64 12.02 -22.23
N THR A 60 -26.05 11.68 -21.02
CA THR A 60 -27.45 11.36 -20.70
C THR A 60 -28.34 12.59 -20.91
N ILE A 61 -27.92 13.77 -20.47
CA ILE A 61 -28.64 15.03 -20.70
C ILE A 61 -28.71 15.36 -22.20
N ALA A 62 -27.55 15.29 -22.88
CA ALA A 62 -27.44 15.62 -24.30
C ALA A 62 -28.30 14.72 -25.21
N THR A 63 -28.53 13.48 -24.83
CA THR A 63 -29.30 12.49 -25.57
C THR A 63 -30.73 12.30 -25.04
N LEU A 64 -31.22 13.22 -24.21
CA LEU A 64 -32.57 13.15 -23.60
C LEU A 64 -32.84 11.80 -22.90
N GLY A 65 -31.81 11.23 -22.26
CA GLY A 65 -31.89 9.99 -21.49
C GLY A 65 -31.43 8.72 -22.22
N LEU A 66 -31.28 8.73 -23.55
CA LEU A 66 -30.91 7.53 -24.31
C LEU A 66 -29.55 6.97 -23.88
N ALA A 67 -28.54 7.83 -23.72
CA ALA A 67 -27.22 7.39 -23.24
C ALA A 67 -27.31 6.81 -21.82
N GLY A 68 -28.14 7.34 -20.94
CA GLY A 68 -28.35 6.82 -19.59
C GLY A 68 -28.83 5.38 -19.57
N ILE A 69 -29.75 5.01 -20.49
CA ILE A 69 -30.19 3.61 -20.64
C ILE A 69 -29.03 2.71 -21.06
N ILE A 70 -28.22 3.14 -22.03
CA ILE A 70 -27.05 2.37 -22.49
C ILE A 70 -26.05 2.18 -21.35
N PHE A 71 -25.72 3.24 -20.59
CA PHE A 71 -24.80 3.14 -19.45
C PHE A 71 -25.36 2.29 -18.32
N ALA A 72 -26.67 2.31 -18.07
CA ALA A 72 -27.31 1.44 -17.10
C ALA A 72 -27.15 -0.05 -17.48
N LEU A 73 -27.30 -0.38 -18.75
CA LEU A 73 -27.08 -1.76 -19.25
C LEU A 73 -25.60 -2.17 -19.15
N LEU A 74 -24.66 -1.24 -19.32
CA LEU A 74 -23.21 -1.48 -19.22
C LEU A 74 -22.68 -1.39 -17.78
N SER A 75 -23.50 -0.96 -16.82
CA SER A 75 -23.07 -0.73 -15.43
C SER A 75 -22.39 -1.93 -14.75
N PRO A 76 -22.75 -3.21 -15.02
CA PRO A 76 -22.05 -4.35 -14.43
C PRO A 76 -20.56 -4.44 -14.82
N LEU A 77 -20.17 -3.81 -15.95
CA LEU A 77 -18.77 -3.82 -16.42
C LEU A 77 -17.90 -2.77 -15.69
N PHE A 78 -18.50 -1.73 -15.10
CA PHE A 78 -17.73 -0.65 -14.48
C PHE A 78 -17.01 -1.10 -13.21
N TRP A 79 -17.61 -1.95 -12.38
CA TRP A 79 -16.98 -2.48 -11.18
C TRP A 79 -15.68 -3.24 -11.46
N PRO A 80 -15.65 -4.25 -12.36
CA PRO A 80 -14.39 -4.90 -12.71
C PRO A 80 -13.32 -3.93 -13.24
N LEU A 81 -13.73 -2.95 -14.06
CA LEU A 81 -12.78 -1.96 -14.60
C LEU A 81 -12.18 -1.08 -13.51
N ILE A 82 -12.97 -0.64 -12.52
CA ILE A 82 -12.49 0.14 -11.38
C ILE A 82 -11.52 -0.70 -10.53
N VAL A 83 -11.85 -1.97 -10.30
CA VAL A 83 -10.97 -2.88 -9.56
C VAL A 83 -9.64 -3.10 -10.30
N ILE A 84 -9.69 -3.36 -11.59
CA ILE A 84 -8.50 -3.53 -12.44
C ILE A 84 -7.65 -2.24 -12.41
N TRP A 85 -8.28 -1.08 -12.56
CA TRP A 85 -7.61 0.22 -12.46
C TRP A 85 -6.88 0.38 -11.12
N ALA A 86 -7.55 0.10 -10.00
CA ALA A 86 -6.95 0.19 -8.67
C ALA A 86 -5.78 -0.79 -8.50
N LEU A 87 -5.94 -2.06 -8.92
CA LEU A 87 -4.88 -3.06 -8.85
C LEU A 87 -3.67 -2.70 -9.71
N CYS A 88 -3.90 -2.17 -10.91
CA CYS A 88 -2.82 -1.67 -11.77
C CYS A 88 -2.10 -0.49 -11.12
N TYR A 89 -2.83 0.47 -10.55
CA TYR A 89 -2.25 1.62 -9.87
C TYR A 89 -1.33 1.20 -8.70
N TYR A 90 -1.84 0.36 -7.79
CA TYR A 90 -1.06 -0.12 -6.65
C TYR A 90 0.08 -1.05 -7.09
N GLY A 91 -0.20 -1.98 -8.00
CA GLY A 91 0.82 -2.90 -8.52
C GLY A 91 1.98 -2.17 -9.19
N MET A 92 1.71 -1.19 -10.06
CA MET A 92 2.74 -0.37 -10.71
C MET A 92 3.47 0.53 -9.71
N GLY A 93 2.75 1.13 -8.76
CA GLY A 93 3.35 1.96 -7.72
C GLY A 93 4.36 1.18 -6.89
N PHE A 94 3.95 0.07 -6.31
CA PHE A 94 4.82 -0.77 -5.49
C PHE A 94 5.88 -1.52 -6.31
N GLY A 95 5.59 -1.91 -7.55
CA GLY A 95 6.56 -2.51 -8.46
C GLY A 95 7.55 -1.53 -9.08
N SER A 96 7.44 -0.24 -8.78
CA SER A 96 8.37 0.77 -9.25
C SER A 96 9.71 0.75 -8.49
N ALA A 97 10.72 1.42 -9.02
CA ALA A 97 12.03 1.58 -8.35
C ALA A 97 11.91 2.21 -6.95
N ALA A 98 10.89 3.05 -6.71
CA ALA A 98 10.63 3.65 -5.42
C ALA A 98 9.88 2.72 -4.44
N SER A 99 9.37 1.57 -4.91
CA SER A 99 8.50 0.66 -4.11
C SER A 99 7.41 1.41 -3.35
N ALA A 100 6.76 2.38 -4.00
CA ALA A 100 5.83 3.31 -3.38
C ALA A 100 4.78 3.80 -4.38
N THR A 101 3.54 3.96 -3.92
CA THR A 101 2.49 4.67 -4.66
C THR A 101 2.84 6.17 -4.80
N ILE A 102 2.07 6.91 -5.58
CA ILE A 102 2.29 8.36 -5.72
C ILE A 102 2.10 9.06 -4.37
N GLY A 103 1.04 8.73 -3.62
CA GLY A 103 0.81 9.27 -2.29
C GLY A 103 1.94 8.96 -1.32
N MET A 104 2.44 7.73 -1.34
CA MET A 104 3.58 7.33 -0.51
C MET A 104 4.88 8.07 -0.88
N ARG A 105 5.13 8.31 -2.17
CA ARG A 105 6.29 9.11 -2.62
C ARG A 105 6.21 10.55 -2.12
N VAL A 106 5.03 11.18 -2.21
CA VAL A 106 4.80 12.54 -1.69
C VAL A 106 5.05 12.57 -0.17
N MET A 107 4.69 11.51 0.52
CA MET A 107 4.87 11.38 1.97
C MET A 107 6.23 10.76 2.37
N GLU A 108 7.16 10.60 1.42
CA GLU A 108 8.51 10.07 1.66
C GLU A 108 8.52 8.68 2.31
N LEU A 109 7.59 7.81 1.89
CA LEU A 109 7.44 6.43 2.35
C LEU A 109 7.84 5.45 1.25
N GLU A 110 8.27 4.25 1.67
CA GLU A 110 8.49 3.11 0.79
C GLU A 110 8.00 1.81 1.43
N MET A 111 7.60 0.84 0.60
CA MET A 111 7.22 -0.49 1.04
C MET A 111 8.35 -1.48 0.80
N ARG A 112 8.66 -2.29 1.81
CA ARG A 112 9.65 -3.37 1.75
C ARG A 112 9.03 -4.69 2.17
N THR A 113 9.62 -5.78 1.70
CA THR A 113 9.28 -7.11 2.21
C THR A 113 9.84 -7.30 3.62
N TRP A 114 9.41 -8.35 4.32
CA TRP A 114 9.95 -8.73 5.63
C TRP A 114 11.48 -8.81 5.66
N TYR A 115 12.09 -9.23 4.55
CA TYR A 115 13.54 -9.42 4.41
C TYR A 115 14.27 -8.19 3.85
N GLY A 116 13.59 -7.05 3.69
CA GLY A 116 14.18 -5.81 3.21
C GLY A 116 14.26 -5.67 1.69
N ALA A 117 13.79 -6.66 0.92
CA ALA A 117 13.76 -6.54 -0.54
C ALA A 117 12.73 -5.50 -0.99
N PRO A 118 12.94 -4.84 -2.15
CA PRO A 118 11.94 -3.95 -2.73
C PRO A 118 10.66 -4.72 -3.07
N ALA A 119 9.54 -4.02 -3.04
CA ALA A 119 8.28 -4.58 -3.47
C ALA A 119 8.25 -4.78 -5.00
N TYR A 120 7.35 -5.63 -5.47
CA TYR A 120 7.14 -5.91 -6.88
C TYR A 120 5.64 -5.89 -7.21
N PHE A 121 5.31 -5.83 -8.51
CA PHE A 121 3.94 -5.61 -8.99
C PHE A 121 2.91 -6.54 -8.33
N VAL A 122 3.14 -7.85 -8.36
CA VAL A 122 2.17 -8.83 -7.82
C VAL A 122 2.02 -8.67 -6.30
N LEU A 123 3.11 -8.46 -5.57
CA LEU A 123 3.07 -8.20 -4.13
C LEU A 123 2.25 -6.94 -3.83
N GLY A 124 2.42 -5.88 -4.62
CA GLY A 124 1.65 -4.64 -4.49
C GLY A 124 0.16 -4.84 -4.75
N ALA A 125 -0.21 -5.59 -5.79
CA ALA A 125 -1.61 -5.90 -6.09
C ALA A 125 -2.26 -6.75 -4.99
N VAL A 126 -1.55 -7.79 -4.50
CA VAL A 126 -2.01 -8.61 -3.37
C VAL A 126 -2.15 -7.77 -2.09
N HIS A 127 -1.16 -6.93 -1.78
CA HIS A 127 -1.19 -6.03 -0.63
C HIS A 127 -2.42 -5.10 -0.69
N ALA A 128 -2.69 -4.49 -1.84
CA ALA A 128 -3.86 -3.63 -2.04
C ALA A 128 -5.17 -4.41 -1.86
N THR A 129 -5.26 -5.63 -2.41
CA THR A 129 -6.44 -6.49 -2.25
C THR A 129 -6.70 -6.80 -0.78
N VAL A 130 -5.67 -7.26 -0.05
CA VAL A 130 -5.78 -7.58 1.38
C VAL A 130 -6.08 -6.33 2.20
N TYR A 131 -5.51 -5.17 1.83
CA TYR A 131 -5.84 -3.88 2.45
C TYR A 131 -7.34 -3.58 2.32
N TRP A 132 -7.89 -3.57 1.12
CA TRP A 132 -9.31 -3.27 0.89
C TRP A 132 -10.24 -4.27 1.57
N LEU A 133 -9.91 -5.57 1.56
CA LEU A 133 -10.68 -6.58 2.27
C LEU A 133 -10.66 -6.32 3.79
N THR A 134 -9.47 -6.11 4.36
CA THR A 134 -9.35 -5.90 5.81
C THR A 134 -10.00 -4.60 6.26
N VAL A 135 -9.86 -3.51 5.49
CA VAL A 135 -10.53 -2.23 5.79
C VAL A 135 -12.05 -2.37 5.74
N SER A 136 -12.60 -3.10 4.77
CA SER A 136 -14.05 -3.27 4.64
C SER A 136 -14.69 -4.01 5.82
N PHE A 137 -13.96 -4.93 6.46
CA PHE A 137 -14.52 -5.77 7.53
C PHE A 137 -14.06 -5.35 8.94
N LEU A 138 -12.91 -4.74 9.08
CA LEU A 138 -12.22 -4.57 10.38
C LEU A 138 -11.83 -3.13 10.72
N THR A 139 -12.33 -2.13 9.99
CA THR A 139 -12.15 -0.73 10.40
C THR A 139 -13.02 -0.45 11.64
N PRO A 140 -12.51 0.10 12.75
CA PRO A 140 -11.23 0.78 12.97
C PRO A 140 -10.08 -0.10 13.52
N PHE A 141 -10.30 -1.39 13.78
CA PHE A 141 -9.33 -2.28 14.43
C PHE A 141 -7.97 -2.34 13.73
N ILE A 142 -7.94 -2.17 12.40
CA ILE A 142 -6.70 -2.17 11.61
C ILE A 142 -5.72 -1.09 12.07
N LEU A 143 -6.22 0.11 12.37
CA LEU A 143 -5.41 1.22 12.85
C LEU A 143 -4.87 0.94 14.26
N LEU A 144 -5.68 0.29 15.11
CA LEU A 144 -5.25 -0.09 16.46
C LEU A 144 -4.04 -1.03 16.42
N VAL A 145 -4.02 -2.02 15.51
CA VAL A 145 -2.86 -2.92 15.36
C VAL A 145 -1.58 -2.13 15.08
N GLY A 146 -1.64 -1.10 14.23
CA GLY A 146 -0.48 -0.24 13.92
C GLY A 146 -0.02 0.63 15.09
N LEU A 147 -0.91 0.99 16.02
CA LEU A 147 -0.55 1.77 17.21
C LEU A 147 0.22 0.93 18.23
N PHE A 148 -0.15 -0.34 18.40
CA PHE A 148 0.46 -1.27 19.37
C PHE A 148 1.65 -2.07 18.81
N ASN A 149 2.03 -1.86 17.56
CA ASN A 149 3.14 -2.55 16.92
C ASN A 149 4.34 -1.59 16.74
N ASP A 150 5.50 -1.94 17.27
CA ASP A 150 6.73 -1.12 17.21
C ASP A 150 7.16 -0.79 15.77
N ARG A 151 6.89 -1.69 14.81
CA ARG A 151 7.16 -1.48 13.39
C ARG A 151 6.03 -0.75 12.65
N ARG A 152 5.00 -0.27 13.38
CA ARG A 152 3.84 0.45 12.82
C ARG A 152 3.15 -0.29 11.66
N ARG A 153 3.22 -1.63 11.69
CA ARG A 153 2.56 -2.49 10.68
C ARG A 153 1.08 -2.57 10.95
N LEU A 154 0.29 -2.44 9.90
CA LEU A 154 -1.14 -2.67 9.92
C LEU A 154 -1.44 -4.16 9.72
N LEU A 155 -2.67 -4.59 9.93
CA LEU A 155 -3.05 -6.00 9.84
C LEU A 155 -2.71 -6.61 8.48
N HIS A 156 -3.02 -5.92 7.38
CA HIS A 156 -2.70 -6.37 6.02
C HIS A 156 -1.18 -6.45 5.75
N ASP A 157 -0.36 -5.56 6.34
CA ASP A 157 1.10 -5.66 6.25
C ASP A 157 1.60 -6.97 6.90
N MET A 158 0.99 -7.35 8.02
CA MET A 158 1.35 -8.57 8.73
C MET A 158 0.98 -9.83 7.94
N LEU A 159 -0.21 -9.82 7.33
CA LEU A 159 -0.72 -10.94 6.53
C LEU A 159 0.11 -11.15 5.24
N VAL A 160 0.55 -10.07 4.61
CA VAL A 160 1.29 -10.12 3.34
C VAL A 160 2.81 -10.21 3.55
N GLY A 161 3.30 -10.00 4.79
CA GLY A 161 4.74 -10.01 5.08
C GLY A 161 5.47 -8.76 4.56
N THR A 162 4.82 -7.61 4.62
CA THR A 162 5.38 -6.31 4.22
C THR A 162 5.60 -5.38 5.41
N VAL A 163 6.36 -4.32 5.19
CA VAL A 163 6.54 -3.21 6.11
C VAL A 163 6.62 -1.91 5.32
N VAL A 164 6.00 -0.85 5.83
CA VAL A 164 6.13 0.49 5.27
C VAL A 164 7.02 1.30 6.20
N ILE A 165 8.04 1.93 5.63
CA ILE A 165 9.07 2.69 6.34
C ILE A 165 9.27 4.05 5.68
N ASN A 166 9.89 4.97 6.40
CA ASN A 166 10.41 6.20 5.81
C ASN A 166 11.47 5.85 4.76
N ASN A 167 11.45 6.51 3.61
CA ASN A 167 12.46 6.32 2.59
C ASN A 167 13.84 6.81 3.07
N PRO A 168 14.95 6.46 2.39
CA PRO A 168 16.30 6.84 2.81
C PRO A 168 16.49 8.34 3.05
N THR A 169 15.93 9.19 2.17
CA THR A 169 16.01 10.65 2.26
C THR A 169 15.39 11.16 3.57
N ARG A 170 14.22 10.67 3.91
CA ARG A 170 13.52 11.06 5.14
C ARG A 170 14.19 10.51 6.39
N ALA A 171 14.59 9.25 6.37
CA ALA A 171 15.30 8.63 7.49
C ALA A 171 16.58 9.39 7.83
N GLU A 172 17.35 9.79 6.81
CA GLU A 172 18.55 10.59 6.99
C GLU A 172 18.23 11.99 7.55
N ALA A 173 17.20 12.65 7.07
CA ALA A 173 16.77 13.96 7.59
C ALA A 173 16.40 13.88 9.08
N ILE A 174 15.67 12.83 9.50
CA ILE A 174 15.31 12.60 10.91
C ILE A 174 16.56 12.34 11.74
N ARG A 175 17.48 11.49 11.27
CA ARG A 175 18.73 11.18 11.95
C ARG A 175 19.57 12.44 12.19
N ASN A 176 19.73 13.25 11.15
CA ASN A 176 20.49 14.49 11.22
C ASN A 176 19.87 15.55 12.16
N SER A 177 18.53 15.57 12.26
CA SER A 177 17.85 16.50 13.19
C SER A 177 18.07 16.13 14.65
N ARG A 178 18.20 14.85 14.99
CA ARG A 178 18.49 14.36 16.35
C ARG A 178 19.91 14.72 16.83
N TRP A 179 20.87 14.75 15.92
CA TRP A 179 22.26 15.12 16.26
C TRP A 179 22.46 16.64 16.50
N ARG A 180 21.47 17.46 16.17
CA ARG A 180 21.51 18.92 16.35
C ARG A 180 20.85 19.41 17.66
N GLN A 181 20.21 18.49 18.39
CA GLN A 181 19.60 18.75 19.71
C GLN A 181 20.54 18.32 20.84
#